data_3d5821a8254b2cb4f44a5876b514802b
#
_entry.id   3d5821a8254b2cb4f44a5876b514802b
#
_cell.length_a   1.000
_cell.length_b   1.000
_cell.length_c   1.000
_cell.angle_alpha   90.00
_cell.angle_beta   90.00
_cell.angle_gamma   90.00
#
_symmetry.space_group_name_H-M   'P 1'
#
loop_
_entity.id
_entity.type
_entity.pdbx_description
1 polymer ?
#
loop_
_entity_poly.entity_id
_entity_poly.type
_entity_poly.pdbx_seq_one_letter_code
_entity_poly.pdbx_strand_id
1 'polypeptide(L)'
;MKKVILFLFIGGISLAAFFAWYSSLRFKQTPRTDIPIDSAESSAVISGLKKDVLELAGNIGARSTTHYQNLLAASKYLQTRFAEIGYEPSLQTYQAKGHEVSNIYAIKPSSTGDGEVLVIGAHYDSQYSNPGADDNASGVAVLLALMKSLKSASLKRNIHFVCFVNEELPHSHSPDMGAWRYAKFVSELKVPVLGMISLESVGYFDSAKGSQRYPFKFLELMYPDSGDFIAVVGNLKSHTLVSSITEAFHTSSPLKTEGAVLPQFIRDIARSDHAPFWKRGFQAVMVTDTANFRNANYHQPTDHPNTLDYERMYQVYRGINGYLSTL
;
A
#
# COMPACT_ATOMS: atom_id res chain seq x y z
N MET A 1 -40.45 34.20 0.22
CA MET A 1 -39.78 33.83 -1.03
C MET A 1 -38.32 34.32 -1.10
N LYS A 2 -37.99 35.60 -0.97
CA LYS A 2 -36.61 36.13 -1.09
C LYS A 2 -35.59 35.47 -0.11
N LYS A 3 -35.97 35.19 1.14
CA LYS A 3 -35.11 34.53 2.13
C LYS A 3 -34.83 33.05 1.79
N VAL A 4 -35.81 32.32 1.25
CA VAL A 4 -35.63 30.93 0.83
C VAL A 4 -34.73 30.84 -0.40
N ILE A 5 -34.89 31.74 -1.35
CA ILE A 5 -34.04 31.83 -2.54
C ILE A 5 -32.58 32.13 -2.14
N LEU A 6 -32.36 33.03 -1.16
CA LEU A 6 -31.04 33.38 -0.65
C LEU A 6 -30.37 32.16 0.05
N PHE A 7 -31.14 31.40 0.85
CA PHE A 7 -30.62 30.18 1.50
C PHE A 7 -30.26 29.10 0.48
N LEU A 8 -31.05 28.90 -0.55
CA LEU A 8 -30.75 27.96 -1.64
C LEU A 8 -29.54 28.42 -2.46
N PHE A 9 -29.37 29.71 -2.68
CA PHE A 9 -28.23 30.27 -3.40
C PHE A 9 -26.93 30.16 -2.60
N ILE A 10 -26.95 30.48 -1.29
CA ILE A 10 -25.79 30.30 -0.40
C ILE A 10 -25.44 28.81 -0.24
N GLY A 11 -26.44 27.94 -0.09
CA GLY A 11 -26.24 26.48 -0.05
C GLY A 11 -25.63 25.94 -1.34
N GLY A 12 -26.08 26.41 -2.50
CA GLY A 12 -25.54 26.03 -3.80
C GLY A 12 -24.10 26.48 -4.02
N ILE A 13 -23.77 27.73 -3.62
CA ILE A 13 -22.38 28.23 -3.69
C ILE A 13 -21.48 27.44 -2.73
N SER A 14 -21.93 27.13 -1.53
CA SER A 14 -21.17 26.33 -0.56
C SER A 14 -20.91 24.90 -1.09
N LEU A 15 -21.90 24.28 -1.72
CA LEU A 15 -21.78 22.98 -2.34
C LEU A 15 -20.83 22.99 -3.54
N ALA A 16 -20.96 23.98 -4.43
CA ALA A 16 -20.05 24.15 -5.57
C ALA A 16 -18.61 24.42 -5.13
N ALA A 17 -18.41 25.26 -4.12
CA ALA A 17 -17.10 25.52 -3.52
C ALA A 17 -16.50 24.25 -2.87
N PHE A 18 -17.33 23.46 -2.19
CA PHE A 18 -16.91 22.17 -1.64
C PHE A 18 -16.48 21.20 -2.74
N PHE A 19 -17.25 21.05 -3.80
CA PHE A 19 -16.89 20.18 -4.93
C PHE A 19 -15.64 20.68 -5.67
N ALA A 20 -15.48 21.98 -5.86
CA ALA A 20 -14.28 22.55 -6.47
C ALA A 20 -13.04 22.31 -5.60
N TRP A 21 -13.16 22.55 -4.29
CA TRP A 21 -12.09 22.27 -3.34
C TRP A 21 -11.74 20.77 -3.31
N TYR A 22 -12.75 19.89 -3.21
CA TYR A 22 -12.52 18.45 -3.19
C TYR A 22 -11.93 17.95 -4.51
N SER A 23 -12.37 18.50 -5.66
CA SER A 23 -11.77 18.16 -6.96
C SER A 23 -10.28 18.48 -7.05
N SER A 24 -9.81 19.50 -6.31
CA SER A 24 -8.37 19.80 -6.21
C SER A 24 -7.58 18.79 -5.38
N LEU A 25 -8.27 17.95 -4.59
CA LEU A 25 -7.68 16.89 -3.78
C LEU A 25 -7.76 15.51 -4.46
N ARG A 26 -8.34 15.45 -5.66
CA ARG A 26 -8.44 14.25 -6.47
C ARG A 26 -7.43 14.30 -7.60
N PHE A 27 -6.64 13.25 -7.71
CA PHE A 27 -5.69 13.07 -8.80
C PHE A 27 -6.16 11.91 -9.67
N LYS A 28 -6.76 12.24 -10.82
CA LYS A 28 -7.18 11.24 -11.80
C LYS A 28 -6.19 11.25 -12.94
N GLN A 29 -5.66 10.09 -13.27
CA GLN A 29 -4.82 9.93 -14.44
C GLN A 29 -5.54 9.11 -15.51
N THR A 30 -5.47 9.57 -16.75
CA THR A 30 -5.95 8.79 -17.90
C THR A 30 -4.92 7.71 -18.21
N PRO A 31 -5.33 6.44 -18.30
CA PRO A 31 -4.40 5.38 -18.61
C PRO A 31 -3.70 5.62 -19.94
N ARG A 32 -2.40 5.37 -19.99
CA ARG A 32 -1.61 5.41 -21.21
C ARG A 32 -1.41 3.98 -21.71
N THR A 33 -1.88 3.71 -22.91
CA THR A 33 -1.73 2.40 -23.57
C THR A 33 -0.46 2.28 -24.41
N ASP A 34 0.24 3.40 -24.59
CA ASP A 34 1.48 3.51 -25.38
C ASP A 34 2.76 3.26 -24.59
N ILE A 35 2.63 2.89 -23.30
CA ILE A 35 3.79 2.59 -22.43
C ILE A 35 4.34 1.20 -22.82
N PRO A 36 5.59 1.11 -23.30
CA PRO A 36 6.19 -0.17 -23.66
C PRO A 36 6.26 -1.14 -22.49
N ILE A 37 5.96 -2.39 -22.72
CA ILE A 37 6.13 -3.49 -21.77
C ILE A 37 7.20 -4.42 -22.32
N ASP A 38 8.31 -4.56 -21.63
CA ASP A 38 9.28 -5.62 -21.91
C ASP A 38 8.67 -6.96 -21.50
N SER A 39 8.50 -7.85 -22.46
CA SER A 39 7.87 -9.15 -22.24
C SER A 39 8.72 -10.09 -21.36
N ALA A 40 10.05 -9.98 -21.44
CA ALA A 40 10.95 -10.79 -20.63
C ALA A 40 10.95 -10.31 -19.17
N GLU A 41 11.03 -8.98 -18.95
CA GLU A 41 10.91 -8.39 -17.62
C GLU A 41 9.56 -8.72 -16.99
N SER A 42 8.47 -8.48 -17.71
CA SER A 42 7.12 -8.71 -17.18
C SER A 42 6.92 -10.17 -16.79
N SER A 43 7.32 -11.12 -17.63
CA SER A 43 7.22 -12.56 -17.32
C SER A 43 8.03 -12.94 -16.09
N ALA A 44 9.24 -12.41 -15.94
CA ALA A 44 10.11 -12.68 -14.79
C ALA A 44 9.54 -12.10 -13.48
N VAL A 45 9.02 -10.85 -13.52
CA VAL A 45 8.41 -10.22 -12.35
C VAL A 45 7.11 -10.93 -11.97
N ILE A 46 6.21 -11.21 -12.92
CA ILE A 46 4.94 -11.92 -12.68
C ILE A 46 5.19 -13.32 -12.09
N SER A 47 6.18 -14.06 -12.59
CA SER A 47 6.58 -15.33 -12.02
C SER A 47 7.04 -15.20 -10.57
N GLY A 48 7.80 -14.14 -10.25
CA GLY A 48 8.22 -13.82 -8.88
C GLY A 48 7.03 -13.50 -7.97
N LEU A 49 6.12 -12.65 -8.42
CA LEU A 49 4.90 -12.31 -7.69
C LEU A 49 4.07 -13.56 -7.37
N LYS A 50 3.83 -14.42 -8.36
CA LYS A 50 3.12 -15.70 -8.18
C LYS A 50 3.81 -16.60 -7.17
N LYS A 51 5.14 -16.74 -7.25
CA LYS A 51 5.93 -17.53 -6.31
C LYS A 51 5.75 -17.06 -4.88
N ASP A 52 5.92 -15.75 -4.65
CA ASP A 52 5.91 -15.19 -3.30
C ASP A 52 4.50 -15.22 -2.69
N VAL A 53 3.43 -14.91 -3.46
CA VAL A 53 2.05 -15.05 -3.01
C VAL A 53 1.67 -16.50 -2.74
N LEU A 54 2.06 -17.45 -3.61
CA LEU A 54 1.78 -18.88 -3.42
C LEU A 54 2.45 -19.41 -2.16
N GLU A 55 3.68 -19.00 -1.88
CA GLU A 55 4.38 -19.44 -0.66
C GLU A 55 3.68 -18.88 0.58
N LEU A 56 3.40 -17.57 0.64
CA LEU A 56 2.83 -16.94 1.83
C LEU A 56 1.38 -17.38 2.07
N ALA A 57 0.53 -17.32 1.06
CA ALA A 57 -0.91 -17.53 1.20
C ALA A 57 -1.35 -18.96 0.84
N GLY A 58 -0.59 -19.68 0.00
CA GLY A 58 -0.90 -21.04 -0.41
C GLY A 58 -0.25 -22.08 0.50
N ASN A 59 1.08 -22.10 0.60
CA ASN A 59 1.83 -23.12 1.31
C ASN A 59 1.87 -22.88 2.82
N ILE A 60 2.15 -21.65 3.26
CA ILE A 60 2.15 -21.27 4.68
C ILE A 60 0.72 -21.05 5.16
N GLY A 61 -0.08 -20.31 4.40
CA GLY A 61 -1.50 -20.05 4.70
C GLY A 61 -1.70 -19.02 5.79
N ALA A 62 -2.69 -19.24 6.67
CA ALA A 62 -3.02 -18.33 7.77
C ALA A 62 -1.81 -18.12 8.69
N ARG A 63 -1.39 -16.88 8.87
CA ARG A 63 -0.14 -16.47 9.51
C ARG A 63 -0.36 -15.29 10.47
N SER A 64 -0.82 -15.62 11.65
CA SER A 64 -1.14 -14.65 12.70
C SER A 64 -0.63 -15.14 14.05
N THR A 65 -0.77 -14.35 15.11
CA THR A 65 -0.42 -14.82 16.47
C THR A 65 -1.28 -16.02 16.92
N THR A 66 -2.45 -16.25 16.32
CA THR A 66 -3.25 -17.47 16.55
C THR A 66 -2.74 -18.67 15.71
N HIS A 67 -2.00 -18.41 14.65
CA HIS A 67 -1.30 -19.40 13.81
C HIS A 67 0.21 -19.15 13.87
N TYR A 68 0.74 -19.09 15.08
CA TYR A 68 2.07 -18.56 15.36
C TYR A 68 3.19 -19.29 14.63
N GLN A 69 3.13 -20.62 14.45
CA GLN A 69 4.13 -21.34 13.70
C GLN A 69 4.18 -20.93 12.22
N ASN A 70 3.03 -20.65 11.63
CA ASN A 70 2.95 -20.13 10.25
C ASN A 70 3.48 -18.69 10.17
N LEU A 71 3.22 -17.86 11.20
CA LEU A 71 3.76 -16.50 11.28
C LEU A 71 5.29 -16.54 11.33
N LEU A 72 5.88 -17.46 12.11
CA LEU A 72 7.33 -17.68 12.17
C LEU A 72 7.88 -18.21 10.84
N ALA A 73 7.16 -19.13 10.18
CA ALA A 73 7.54 -19.64 8.87
C ALA A 73 7.55 -18.52 7.81
N ALA A 74 6.55 -17.65 7.79
CA ALA A 74 6.49 -16.47 6.93
C ALA A 74 7.66 -15.52 7.21
N SER A 75 7.95 -15.23 8.48
CA SER A 75 9.10 -14.42 8.87
C SER A 75 10.42 -15.02 8.35
N LYS A 76 10.61 -16.33 8.50
CA LYS A 76 11.80 -17.04 8.01
C LYS A 76 11.91 -16.99 6.49
N TYR A 77 10.79 -17.23 5.80
CA TYR A 77 10.72 -17.13 4.35
C TYR A 77 11.17 -15.74 3.87
N LEU A 78 10.63 -14.68 4.45
CA LEU A 78 10.95 -13.30 4.07
C LEU A 78 12.44 -12.97 4.32
N GLN A 79 13.01 -13.40 5.43
CA GLN A 79 14.45 -13.24 5.69
C GLN A 79 15.28 -13.92 4.58
N THR A 80 14.89 -15.13 4.17
CA THR A 80 15.55 -15.86 3.08
C THR A 80 15.41 -15.10 1.76
N ARG A 81 14.20 -14.59 1.45
CA ARG A 81 13.95 -13.81 0.22
C ARG A 81 14.79 -12.52 0.18
N PHE A 82 14.91 -11.80 1.30
CA PHE A 82 15.77 -10.60 1.39
C PHE A 82 17.22 -10.95 1.07
N ALA A 83 17.75 -12.03 1.66
CA ALA A 83 19.11 -12.50 1.41
C ALA A 83 19.32 -12.97 -0.06
N GLU A 84 18.35 -13.68 -0.65
CA GLU A 84 18.38 -14.09 -2.07
C GLU A 84 18.41 -12.89 -3.03
N ILE A 85 17.71 -11.80 -2.68
CA ILE A 85 17.73 -10.54 -3.44
C ILE A 85 19.07 -9.80 -3.23
N GLY A 86 19.82 -10.17 -2.19
CA GLY A 86 21.11 -9.58 -1.86
C GLY A 86 21.07 -8.48 -0.82
N TYR A 87 20.02 -8.40 -0.01
CA TYR A 87 19.95 -7.53 1.16
C TYR A 87 20.18 -8.31 2.44
N GLU A 88 20.90 -7.72 3.40
CA GLU A 88 21.00 -8.26 4.75
C GLU A 88 19.71 -7.93 5.51
N PRO A 89 18.90 -8.93 5.91
CA PRO A 89 17.68 -8.66 6.66
C PRO A 89 18.01 -8.27 8.10
N SER A 90 17.41 -7.18 8.57
CA SER A 90 17.40 -6.77 9.96
C SER A 90 16.05 -7.07 10.60
N LEU A 91 16.06 -7.38 11.89
CA LEU A 91 14.85 -7.69 12.65
C LEU A 91 14.61 -6.61 13.71
N GLN A 92 13.40 -6.07 13.74
CA GLN A 92 12.91 -5.29 14.88
C GLN A 92 11.99 -6.19 15.72
N THR A 93 12.58 -6.90 16.67
CA THR A 93 11.90 -7.91 17.49
C THR A 93 11.28 -7.28 18.74
N TYR A 94 10.07 -7.72 19.11
CA TYR A 94 9.37 -7.29 20.31
C TYR A 94 8.35 -8.32 20.80
N GLN A 95 7.88 -8.15 22.03
CA GLN A 95 6.82 -8.99 22.60
C GLN A 95 5.44 -8.37 22.32
N ALA A 96 4.50 -9.17 21.80
CA ALA A 96 3.12 -8.81 21.56
C ALA A 96 2.19 -9.91 22.09
N LYS A 97 1.43 -9.61 23.14
CA LYS A 97 0.49 -10.56 23.78
C LYS A 97 1.08 -11.96 24.06
N GLY A 98 2.33 -12.02 24.51
CA GLY A 98 2.99 -13.27 24.88
C GLY A 98 3.69 -14.00 23.72
N HIS A 99 3.71 -13.43 22.52
CA HIS A 99 4.44 -13.93 21.37
C HIS A 99 5.60 -13.00 21.02
N GLU A 100 6.75 -13.58 20.69
CA GLU A 100 7.86 -12.83 20.11
C GLU A 100 7.62 -12.67 18.60
N VAL A 101 7.58 -11.44 18.13
CA VAL A 101 7.31 -11.11 16.72
C VAL A 101 8.31 -10.08 16.20
N SER A 102 8.49 -10.01 14.89
CA SER A 102 9.49 -9.12 14.29
C SER A 102 8.99 -8.45 13.03
N ASN A 103 9.18 -7.14 12.91
CA ASN A 103 9.29 -6.54 11.59
C ASN A 103 10.60 -6.99 10.94
N ILE A 104 10.55 -7.27 9.64
CA ILE A 104 11.74 -7.62 8.85
C ILE A 104 12.02 -6.44 7.93
N TYR A 105 13.22 -5.90 7.96
CA TYR A 105 13.53 -4.73 7.14
C TYR A 105 14.93 -4.78 6.56
N ALA A 106 15.15 -4.05 5.48
CA ALA A 106 16.46 -3.77 4.92
C ALA A 106 16.52 -2.32 4.46
N ILE A 107 17.72 -1.75 4.49
CA ILE A 107 17.96 -0.38 4.06
C ILE A 107 18.81 -0.40 2.80
N LYS A 108 18.30 0.24 1.74
CA LYS A 108 19.12 0.63 0.60
C LYS A 108 19.63 2.04 0.87
N PRO A 109 20.93 2.22 1.09
CA PRO A 109 21.50 3.54 1.35
C PRO A 109 21.45 4.43 0.09
N SER A 110 21.34 5.72 0.33
CA SER A 110 21.54 6.74 -0.69
C SER A 110 22.94 6.66 -1.29
N SER A 111 23.04 6.89 -2.60
CA SER A 111 24.35 6.99 -3.29
C SER A 111 25.06 8.33 -3.06
N THR A 112 24.33 9.36 -2.58
CA THR A 112 24.87 10.70 -2.30
C THR A 112 25.18 10.93 -0.83
N GLY A 113 24.77 10.00 0.04
CA GLY A 113 24.93 10.13 1.49
C GLY A 113 23.93 11.07 2.15
N ASP A 114 23.01 11.70 1.41
CA ASP A 114 21.98 12.59 1.94
C ASP A 114 20.88 11.76 2.61
N GLY A 115 20.73 11.98 3.91
CA GLY A 115 20.06 11.06 4.82
C GLY A 115 18.53 11.03 4.79
N GLU A 116 17.85 11.66 3.82
CA GLU A 116 16.38 11.62 3.77
C GLU A 116 15.85 10.21 3.53
N VAL A 117 14.87 9.79 4.32
CA VAL A 117 14.35 8.42 4.35
C VAL A 117 12.97 8.34 3.70
N LEU A 118 12.79 7.43 2.76
CA LEU A 118 11.47 6.93 2.36
C LEU A 118 11.30 5.52 2.91
N VAL A 119 10.19 5.27 3.60
CA VAL A 119 9.79 3.92 4.00
C VAL A 119 8.81 3.38 2.97
N ILE A 120 9.00 2.15 2.53
CA ILE A 120 8.00 1.39 1.77
C ILE A 120 7.82 0.04 2.42
N GLY A 121 6.58 -0.37 2.63
CA GLY A 121 6.33 -1.63 3.32
C GLY A 121 4.96 -2.21 3.06
N ALA A 122 4.80 -3.45 3.53
CA ALA A 122 3.56 -4.21 3.50
C ALA A 122 3.54 -5.13 4.74
N HIS A 123 2.37 -5.36 5.32
CA HIS A 123 2.30 -6.34 6.40
C HIS A 123 2.31 -7.77 5.85
N TYR A 124 2.87 -8.70 6.64
CA TYR A 124 3.00 -10.08 6.22
C TYR A 124 2.14 -11.06 7.03
N ASP A 125 1.51 -10.61 8.10
CA ASP A 125 0.49 -11.37 8.80
C ASP A 125 -0.82 -11.40 8.02
N SER A 126 -1.77 -12.23 8.42
CA SER A 126 -3.11 -12.33 7.84
C SER A 126 -4.17 -12.40 8.92
N GLN A 127 -5.40 -12.01 8.57
CA GLN A 127 -6.54 -11.99 9.47
C GLN A 127 -6.93 -13.41 9.91
N TYR A 128 -6.88 -13.69 11.21
CA TYR A 128 -7.27 -14.97 11.85
C TYR A 128 -6.86 -16.23 11.03
N SER A 129 -7.82 -16.98 10.50
CA SER A 129 -7.60 -18.22 9.72
C SER A 129 -7.66 -18.00 8.21
N ASN A 130 -7.57 -16.76 7.76
CA ASN A 130 -7.58 -16.38 6.36
C ASN A 130 -6.19 -16.61 5.71
N PRO A 131 -6.11 -17.19 4.50
CA PRO A 131 -4.85 -17.33 3.78
C PRO A 131 -4.17 -15.99 3.46
N GLY A 132 -4.95 -14.93 3.24
CA GLY A 132 -4.44 -13.58 3.03
C GLY A 132 -3.59 -13.46 1.77
N ALA A 133 -4.14 -13.84 0.62
CA ALA A 133 -3.45 -13.73 -0.64
C ALA A 133 -3.43 -12.28 -1.14
N ASP A 134 -4.60 -11.66 -1.17
CA ASP A 134 -4.70 -10.24 -1.46
C ASP A 134 -4.26 -9.42 -0.25
N ASP A 135 -4.77 -9.79 0.91
CA ASP A 135 -4.51 -9.14 2.20
C ASP A 135 -3.59 -9.97 3.11
N ASN A 136 -2.23 -9.81 3.03
CA ASN A 136 -1.54 -8.85 2.20
C ASN A 136 -0.28 -9.48 1.57
N ALA A 137 -0.35 -10.77 1.16
CA ALA A 137 0.76 -11.40 0.44
C ALA A 137 0.99 -10.70 -0.92
N SER A 138 -0.05 -10.06 -1.51
CA SER A 138 0.04 -9.27 -2.73
C SER A 138 0.98 -8.08 -2.56
N GLY A 139 0.79 -7.29 -1.51
CA GLY A 139 1.66 -6.15 -1.16
C GLY A 139 3.09 -6.57 -0.86
N VAL A 140 3.26 -7.66 -0.11
CA VAL A 140 4.60 -8.23 0.18
C VAL A 140 5.31 -8.67 -1.10
N ALA A 141 4.62 -9.34 -2.02
CA ALA A 141 5.21 -9.79 -3.28
C ALA A 141 5.67 -8.61 -4.15
N VAL A 142 4.86 -7.55 -4.23
CA VAL A 142 5.24 -6.31 -4.92
C VAL A 142 6.45 -5.65 -4.24
N LEU A 143 6.49 -5.60 -2.90
CA LEU A 143 7.64 -5.08 -2.15
C LEU A 143 8.94 -5.83 -2.50
N LEU A 144 8.91 -7.17 -2.52
CA LEU A 144 10.07 -8.00 -2.88
C LEU A 144 10.52 -7.76 -4.33
N ALA A 145 9.58 -7.59 -5.27
CA ALA A 145 9.90 -7.24 -6.65
C ALA A 145 10.58 -5.86 -6.76
N LEU A 146 10.10 -4.86 -6.02
CA LEU A 146 10.71 -3.52 -5.93
C LEU A 146 12.12 -3.58 -5.33
N MET A 147 12.31 -4.35 -4.27
CA MET A 147 13.64 -4.56 -3.68
C MET A 147 14.63 -5.10 -4.72
N LYS A 148 14.19 -6.09 -5.51
CA LYS A 148 15.03 -6.69 -6.56
C LYS A 148 15.39 -5.70 -7.65
N SER A 149 14.43 -4.92 -8.16
CA SER A 149 14.68 -3.95 -9.23
C SER A 149 15.61 -2.83 -8.78
N LEU A 150 15.49 -2.39 -7.54
CA LEU A 150 16.26 -1.26 -7.01
C LEU A 150 17.63 -1.68 -6.46
N LYS A 151 17.98 -2.98 -6.42
CA LYS A 151 19.23 -3.45 -5.80
C LYS A 151 20.46 -2.73 -6.33
N SER A 152 20.58 -2.61 -7.64
CA SER A 152 21.70 -1.96 -8.32
C SER A 152 21.44 -0.48 -8.68
N ALA A 153 20.25 0.05 -8.43
CA ALA A 153 19.92 1.44 -8.75
C ALA A 153 20.72 2.42 -7.88
N SER A 154 21.11 3.55 -8.46
CA SER A 154 21.73 4.66 -7.73
C SER A 154 20.63 5.65 -7.36
N LEU A 155 20.27 5.73 -6.09
CA LEU A 155 19.20 6.59 -5.57
C LEU A 155 19.77 7.67 -4.67
N LYS A 156 19.14 8.84 -4.67
CA LYS A 156 19.53 9.98 -3.82
C LYS A 156 18.95 9.90 -2.40
N ARG A 157 18.07 8.94 -2.14
CA ARG A 157 17.35 8.76 -0.86
C ARG A 157 17.67 7.41 -0.25
N ASN A 158 17.62 7.33 1.08
CA ASN A 158 17.63 6.05 1.76
C ASN A 158 16.24 5.40 1.64
N ILE A 159 16.18 4.18 1.15
CA ILE A 159 14.91 3.45 1.06
C ILE A 159 14.91 2.36 2.13
N HIS A 160 13.95 2.42 3.03
CA HIS A 160 13.67 1.37 4.00
C HIS A 160 12.58 0.46 3.45
N PHE A 161 12.91 -0.78 3.12
CA PHE A 161 11.95 -1.82 2.77
C PHE A 161 11.56 -2.57 4.03
N VAL A 162 10.25 -2.67 4.32
CA VAL A 162 9.78 -3.21 5.60
C VAL A 162 8.62 -4.18 5.38
N CYS A 163 8.76 -5.40 5.86
CA CYS A 163 7.63 -6.31 6.08
C CYS A 163 7.16 -6.14 7.53
N PHE A 164 5.98 -5.57 7.71
CA PHE A 164 5.40 -5.33 9.04
C PHE A 164 4.71 -6.57 9.57
N VAL A 165 4.66 -6.71 10.90
CA VAL A 165 3.94 -7.78 11.59
C VAL A 165 2.79 -7.20 12.41
N ASN A 166 1.73 -7.97 12.62
CA ASN A 166 0.61 -7.61 13.49
C ASN A 166 -0.14 -6.35 13.04
N GLU A 167 -0.36 -6.20 11.73
CA GLU A 167 -1.27 -5.19 11.21
C GLU A 167 -2.70 -5.52 11.59
N GLU A 168 -3.03 -6.81 11.57
CA GLU A 168 -4.35 -7.35 11.74
C GLU A 168 -4.83 -7.45 13.20
N LEU A 169 -6.14 -7.62 13.38
CA LEU A 169 -6.69 -7.89 14.72
C LEU A 169 -6.08 -9.19 15.29
N PRO A 170 -5.79 -9.22 16.58
CA PRO A 170 -6.18 -8.27 17.64
C PRO A 170 -5.14 -7.18 17.93
N HIS A 171 -4.16 -6.97 17.06
CA HIS A 171 -3.04 -6.04 17.28
C HIS A 171 -3.21 -4.71 16.55
N SER A 172 -4.08 -4.66 15.55
CA SER A 172 -4.37 -3.46 14.77
C SER A 172 -4.66 -2.24 15.64
N HIS A 173 -4.20 -1.07 15.21
CA HIS A 173 -4.34 0.21 15.91
C HIS A 173 -3.75 0.26 17.34
N SER A 174 -2.92 -0.69 17.73
CA SER A 174 -2.29 -0.77 19.05
C SER A 174 -0.77 -0.58 18.97
N PRO A 175 -0.08 -0.37 20.12
CA PRO A 175 1.38 -0.38 20.17
C PRO A 175 2.03 -1.72 19.78
N ASP A 176 1.26 -2.81 19.67
CA ASP A 176 1.73 -4.12 19.24
C ASP A 176 1.72 -4.30 17.72
N MET A 177 1.18 -3.34 16.97
CA MET A 177 1.25 -3.27 15.53
C MET A 177 2.67 -2.92 15.06
N GLY A 178 3.23 -3.68 14.11
CA GLY A 178 4.60 -3.52 13.65
C GLY A 178 4.90 -2.14 13.07
N ALA A 179 3.99 -1.61 12.26
CA ALA A 179 4.13 -0.26 11.70
C ALA A 179 4.16 0.82 12.77
N TRP A 180 3.47 0.62 13.92
CA TRP A 180 3.55 1.54 15.04
C TRP A 180 4.94 1.58 15.67
N ARG A 181 5.56 0.40 15.82
CA ARG A 181 6.94 0.25 16.32
C ARG A 181 7.94 0.86 15.35
N TYR A 182 7.76 0.60 14.06
CA TYR A 182 8.69 1.09 13.04
C TYR A 182 8.59 2.60 12.83
N ALA A 183 7.38 3.18 12.83
CA ALA A 183 7.19 4.62 12.77
C ALA A 183 7.84 5.34 13.97
N LYS A 184 7.82 4.71 15.17
CA LYS A 184 8.58 5.21 16.32
C LYS A 184 10.09 5.17 16.05
N PHE A 185 10.61 4.04 15.59
CA PHE A 185 12.03 3.89 15.24
C PHE A 185 12.48 4.97 14.25
N VAL A 186 11.74 5.15 13.17
CA VAL A 186 12.07 6.17 12.15
C VAL A 186 12.04 7.58 12.75
N SER A 187 11.12 7.89 13.65
CA SER A 187 11.08 9.21 14.31
C SER A 187 12.27 9.51 15.22
N GLU A 188 12.99 8.47 15.64
CA GLU A 188 14.18 8.56 16.51
C GLU A 188 15.49 8.68 15.72
N LEU A 189 15.49 8.43 14.40
CA LEU A 189 16.69 8.49 13.55
C LEU A 189 17.27 9.90 13.39
N LYS A 190 16.53 10.95 13.73
CA LYS A 190 16.93 12.36 13.61
C LYS A 190 17.36 12.75 12.18
N VAL A 191 16.80 12.11 11.18
CA VAL A 191 17.00 12.39 9.76
C VAL A 191 15.68 12.84 9.13
N PRO A 192 15.70 13.64 8.06
CA PRO A 192 14.49 13.98 7.35
C PRO A 192 13.79 12.73 6.82
N VAL A 193 12.46 12.70 6.90
CA VAL A 193 11.63 11.60 6.40
C VAL A 193 10.76 12.13 5.28
N LEU A 194 11.01 11.67 4.06
CA LEU A 194 10.24 12.03 2.87
C LEU A 194 8.79 11.55 3.01
N GLY A 195 8.62 10.33 3.53
CA GLY A 195 7.30 9.77 3.76
C GLY A 195 7.31 8.24 3.90
N MET A 196 6.08 7.67 3.86
CA MET A 196 5.90 6.21 3.87
C MET A 196 4.87 5.81 2.81
N ILE A 197 5.13 4.70 2.13
CA ILE A 197 4.22 4.04 1.19
C ILE A 197 3.84 2.68 1.77
N SER A 198 2.56 2.50 2.08
CA SER A 198 1.98 1.20 2.44
C SER A 198 1.42 0.54 1.18
N LEU A 199 1.86 -0.68 0.90
CA LEU A 199 1.26 -1.54 -0.12
C LEU A 199 0.24 -2.43 0.61
N GLU A 200 -1.05 -2.25 0.28
CA GLU A 200 -2.16 -2.81 1.05
C GLU A 200 -3.23 -3.38 0.13
N SER A 201 -3.32 -4.71 0.01
CA SER A 201 -4.24 -5.37 -0.92
C SER A 201 -4.11 -4.74 -2.33
N VAL A 202 -3.25 -5.32 -3.16
CA VAL A 202 -2.92 -4.74 -4.48
C VAL A 202 -3.11 -5.73 -5.63
N GLY A 203 -3.85 -6.82 -5.37
CA GLY A 203 -3.95 -7.94 -6.29
C GLY A 203 -5.33 -8.22 -6.87
N TYR A 204 -6.42 -7.68 -6.33
CA TYR A 204 -7.77 -7.98 -6.78
C TYR A 204 -8.35 -6.88 -7.67
N PHE A 205 -8.80 -7.26 -8.85
CA PHE A 205 -9.39 -6.34 -9.82
C PHE A 205 -10.65 -6.94 -10.46
N ASP A 206 -11.66 -6.09 -10.64
CA ASP A 206 -12.92 -6.47 -11.30
C ASP A 206 -13.39 -5.32 -12.20
N SER A 207 -13.47 -5.57 -13.50
CA SER A 207 -13.87 -4.56 -14.48
C SER A 207 -15.39 -4.47 -14.68
N ALA A 208 -16.18 -5.30 -13.96
CA ALA A 208 -17.62 -5.23 -14.04
C ALA A 208 -18.16 -3.91 -13.49
N LYS A 209 -19.19 -3.39 -14.11
CA LYS A 209 -19.90 -2.21 -13.60
C LYS A 209 -20.55 -2.52 -12.26
N GLY A 210 -20.40 -1.61 -11.28
CA GLY A 210 -20.91 -1.78 -9.92
C GLY A 210 -20.04 -2.69 -9.03
N SER A 211 -18.87 -3.14 -9.50
CA SER A 211 -17.92 -3.93 -8.71
C SER A 211 -17.18 -3.09 -7.65
N GLN A 212 -17.15 -1.76 -7.80
CA GLN A 212 -16.53 -0.85 -6.83
C GLN A 212 -17.58 -0.18 -5.96
N ARG A 213 -17.36 -0.23 -4.64
CA ARG A 213 -18.13 0.46 -3.61
C ARG A 213 -17.25 1.47 -2.88
N TYR A 214 -17.87 2.36 -2.10
CA TYR A 214 -17.18 3.41 -1.35
C TYR A 214 -17.78 3.57 0.04
N PRO A 215 -17.02 4.06 1.05
CA PRO A 215 -17.54 4.27 2.40
C PRO A 215 -18.65 5.32 2.45
N PHE A 216 -18.68 6.23 1.49
CA PHE A 216 -19.68 7.32 1.42
C PHE A 216 -20.25 7.45 0.01
N LYS A 217 -21.57 7.56 -0.10
CA LYS A 217 -22.27 7.69 -1.40
C LYS A 217 -21.79 8.85 -2.28
N PHE A 218 -21.33 9.96 -1.68
CA PHE A 218 -20.82 11.07 -2.49
C PHE A 218 -19.53 10.71 -3.26
N LEU A 219 -18.75 9.73 -2.80
CA LEU A 219 -17.57 9.26 -3.53
C LEU A 219 -17.95 8.48 -4.79
N GLU A 220 -19.13 7.83 -4.81
CA GLU A 220 -19.66 7.15 -6.01
C GLU A 220 -19.92 8.12 -7.18
N LEU A 221 -20.15 9.40 -6.87
CA LEU A 221 -20.32 10.47 -7.89
C LEU A 221 -18.98 10.95 -8.46
N MET A 222 -17.87 10.65 -7.80
CA MET A 222 -16.56 11.21 -8.10
C MET A 222 -15.56 10.19 -8.61
N TYR A 223 -15.69 8.93 -8.20
CA TYR A 223 -14.77 7.86 -8.53
C TYR A 223 -15.45 6.79 -9.38
N PRO A 224 -14.68 5.94 -10.10
CA PRO A 224 -15.23 4.88 -10.95
C PRO A 224 -16.12 3.90 -10.19
N ASP A 225 -17.14 3.34 -10.86
CA ASP A 225 -18.01 2.29 -10.33
C ASP A 225 -17.50 0.86 -10.64
N SER A 226 -16.36 0.74 -11.35
CA SER A 226 -15.68 -0.51 -11.64
C SER A 226 -14.35 -0.61 -10.93
N GLY A 227 -14.03 -1.77 -10.39
CA GLY A 227 -12.82 -2.05 -9.61
C GLY A 227 -11.60 -2.37 -10.48
N ASP A 228 -11.35 -1.60 -11.55
CA ASP A 228 -10.25 -1.82 -12.50
C ASP A 228 -9.10 -0.80 -12.38
N PHE A 229 -8.96 -0.17 -11.22
CA PHE A 229 -7.94 0.83 -10.91
C PHE A 229 -7.20 0.50 -9.62
N ILE A 230 -6.06 1.16 -9.42
CA ILE A 230 -5.37 1.22 -8.13
C ILE A 230 -5.61 2.59 -7.48
N ALA A 231 -5.83 2.62 -6.18
CA ALA A 231 -5.99 3.85 -5.41
C ALA A 231 -4.69 4.23 -4.69
N VAL A 232 -4.37 5.52 -4.68
CA VAL A 232 -3.31 6.13 -3.87
C VAL A 232 -3.98 7.06 -2.88
N VAL A 233 -4.08 6.63 -1.62
CA VAL A 233 -4.87 7.32 -0.60
C VAL A 233 -3.95 7.95 0.43
N GLY A 234 -4.13 9.25 0.68
CA GLY A 234 -3.37 10.01 1.68
C GLY A 234 -4.23 10.94 2.51
N ASN A 235 -3.66 11.48 3.59
CA ASN A 235 -4.26 12.59 4.33
C ASN A 235 -3.85 13.94 3.71
N LEU A 236 -4.42 15.04 4.22
CA LEU A 236 -4.13 16.40 3.70
C LEU A 236 -2.63 16.74 3.70
N LYS A 237 -1.87 16.25 4.67
CA LYS A 237 -0.42 16.45 4.74
C LYS A 237 0.32 15.68 3.64
N SER A 238 -0.23 14.57 3.18
CA SER A 238 0.37 13.68 2.18
C SER A 238 0.03 14.05 0.73
N HIS A 239 -0.58 15.22 0.50
CA HIS A 239 -1.01 15.69 -0.82
C HIS A 239 0.09 15.57 -1.89
N THR A 240 1.28 16.07 -1.60
CA THR A 240 2.42 16.03 -2.54
C THR A 240 2.82 14.59 -2.87
N LEU A 241 2.87 13.72 -1.85
CA LEU A 241 3.24 12.31 -2.05
C LEU A 241 2.18 11.56 -2.88
N VAL A 242 0.88 11.79 -2.63
CA VAL A 242 -0.21 11.25 -3.46
C VAL A 242 -0.06 11.71 -4.91
N SER A 243 0.13 13.02 -5.14
CA SER A 243 0.30 13.59 -6.49
C SER A 243 1.50 12.97 -7.22
N SER A 244 2.67 12.93 -6.57
CA SER A 244 3.89 12.41 -7.19
C SER A 244 3.80 10.93 -7.56
N ILE A 245 3.20 10.10 -6.68
CA ILE A 245 3.00 8.69 -6.97
C ILE A 245 1.99 8.50 -8.09
N THR A 246 0.86 9.22 -8.06
CA THR A 246 -0.16 9.14 -9.12
C THR A 246 0.41 9.54 -10.48
N GLU A 247 1.24 10.58 -10.53
CA GLU A 247 1.94 10.99 -11.75
C GLU A 247 2.93 9.93 -12.25
N ALA A 248 3.66 9.29 -11.34
CA ALA A 248 4.57 8.21 -11.70
C ALA A 248 3.82 7.00 -12.29
N PHE A 249 2.65 6.67 -11.77
CA PHE A 249 1.80 5.65 -12.39
C PHE A 249 1.42 6.05 -13.82
N HIS A 250 1.01 7.30 -14.05
CA HIS A 250 0.65 7.79 -15.37
C HIS A 250 1.79 7.65 -16.40
N THR A 251 3.03 7.85 -15.98
CA THR A 251 4.21 7.80 -16.87
C THR A 251 4.81 6.41 -17.02
N SER A 252 4.56 5.50 -16.07
CA SER A 252 5.29 4.22 -15.98
C SER A 252 4.37 2.99 -16.06
N SER A 253 3.05 3.14 -15.92
CA SER A 253 2.12 2.03 -15.87
C SER A 253 0.85 2.28 -16.69
N PRO A 254 0.32 1.31 -17.43
CA PRO A 254 -0.97 1.45 -18.12
C PRO A 254 -2.17 1.29 -17.17
N LEU A 255 -1.95 1.02 -15.87
CA LEU A 255 -3.02 0.81 -14.91
C LEU A 255 -3.74 2.13 -14.61
N LYS A 256 -5.06 2.11 -14.63
CA LYS A 256 -5.86 3.23 -14.13
C LYS A 256 -5.50 3.51 -12.67
N THR A 257 -5.30 4.78 -12.34
CA THR A 257 -4.90 5.20 -10.99
C THR A 257 -5.76 6.34 -10.52
N GLU A 258 -6.29 6.23 -9.31
CA GLU A 258 -7.09 7.25 -8.65
C GLU A 258 -6.36 7.71 -7.38
N GLY A 259 -5.95 8.97 -7.34
CA GLY A 259 -5.39 9.58 -6.14
C GLY A 259 -6.49 10.26 -5.32
N ALA A 260 -6.48 10.04 -4.00
CA ALA A 260 -7.42 10.60 -3.06
C ALA A 260 -6.72 11.19 -1.85
N VAL A 261 -6.98 12.48 -1.58
CA VAL A 261 -6.53 13.16 -0.36
C VAL A 261 -7.73 13.46 0.50
N LEU A 262 -7.82 12.80 1.66
CA LEU A 262 -8.99 12.83 2.53
C LEU A 262 -8.60 13.21 3.96
N PRO A 263 -9.50 13.79 4.75
CA PRO A 263 -9.25 14.08 6.15
C PRO A 263 -8.97 12.80 6.96
N GLN A 264 -7.89 12.77 7.75
CA GLN A 264 -7.44 11.58 8.49
C GLN A 264 -8.41 11.08 9.57
N PHE A 265 -9.45 11.86 9.94
CA PHE A 265 -10.48 11.40 10.87
C PHE A 265 -11.47 10.40 10.22
N ILE A 266 -11.44 10.26 8.90
CA ILE A 266 -12.19 9.23 8.18
C ILE A 266 -11.51 7.89 8.47
N ARG A 267 -12.19 7.02 9.24
CA ARG A 267 -11.59 5.76 9.73
C ARG A 267 -11.19 4.83 8.59
N ASP A 268 -11.98 4.79 7.53
CA ASP A 268 -11.75 3.87 6.41
C ASP A 268 -10.46 4.11 5.63
N ILE A 269 -9.89 5.33 5.72
CA ILE A 269 -8.60 5.63 5.10
C ILE A 269 -7.41 5.48 6.05
N ALA A 270 -7.63 5.13 7.30
CA ALA A 270 -6.60 5.07 8.36
C ALA A 270 -6.49 3.66 8.96
N ARG A 271 -6.73 2.61 8.16
CA ARG A 271 -6.82 1.23 8.65
C ARG A 271 -5.55 0.40 8.50
N SER A 272 -4.53 0.87 7.76
CA SER A 272 -3.32 0.11 7.49
C SER A 272 -2.04 0.77 8.02
N ASP A 273 -0.89 0.23 7.66
CA ASP A 273 0.46 0.54 8.15
C ASP A 273 0.89 2.01 7.98
N HIS A 274 0.27 2.77 7.09
CA HIS A 274 0.53 4.20 6.90
C HIS A 274 -0.01 5.07 8.05
N ALA A 275 -1.07 4.63 8.75
CA ALA A 275 -1.73 5.42 9.77
C ALA A 275 -0.84 5.73 11.00
N PRO A 276 0.00 4.82 11.50
CA PRO A 276 0.99 5.12 12.53
C PRO A 276 1.98 6.23 12.15
N PHE A 277 2.34 6.33 10.86
CA PHE A 277 3.22 7.40 10.37
C PHE A 277 2.50 8.77 10.37
N TRP A 278 1.20 8.81 10.01
CA TRP A 278 0.40 10.02 10.18
C TRP A 278 0.35 10.49 11.63
N LYS A 279 0.20 9.56 12.58
CA LYS A 279 0.19 9.86 14.02
C LYS A 279 1.50 10.50 14.50
N ARG A 280 2.61 10.21 13.82
CA ARG A 280 3.92 10.81 14.10
C ARG A 280 4.19 12.06 13.26
N GLY A 281 3.21 12.52 12.50
CA GLY A 281 3.33 13.72 11.69
C GLY A 281 4.09 13.55 10.38
N PHE A 282 4.36 12.33 9.93
CA PHE A 282 4.96 12.07 8.62
C PHE A 282 3.90 12.08 7.51
N GLN A 283 4.31 12.40 6.29
CA GLN A 283 3.53 12.06 5.11
C GLN A 283 3.50 10.53 4.96
N ALA A 284 2.35 9.99 4.63
CA ALA A 284 2.24 8.57 4.28
C ALA A 284 1.05 8.34 3.35
N VAL A 285 1.13 7.32 2.52
CA VAL A 285 0.06 6.93 1.61
C VAL A 285 -0.17 5.43 1.68
N MET A 286 -1.38 5.04 1.37
CA MET A 286 -1.77 3.65 1.13
C MET A 286 -2.00 3.49 -0.37
N VAL A 287 -1.31 2.53 -1.00
CA VAL A 287 -1.56 2.08 -2.36
C VAL A 287 -2.39 0.81 -2.25
N THR A 288 -3.61 0.83 -2.78
CA THR A 288 -4.58 -0.25 -2.53
C THR A 288 -5.52 -0.46 -3.69
N ASP A 289 -5.97 -1.67 -3.89
CA ASP A 289 -7.11 -2.01 -4.74
C ASP A 289 -8.46 -1.69 -4.09
N THR A 290 -8.45 -1.19 -2.85
CA THR A 290 -9.59 -0.82 -2.01
C THR A 290 -10.19 -1.96 -1.17
N ALA A 291 -9.57 -3.14 -1.16
CA ALA A 291 -9.90 -4.25 -0.25
C ALA A 291 -11.41 -4.55 -0.17
N ASN A 292 -12.02 -4.49 1.00
CA ASN A 292 -13.45 -4.79 1.24
C ASN A 292 -14.46 -3.94 0.44
N PHE A 293 -14.03 -2.85 -0.19
CA PHE A 293 -14.89 -2.07 -1.06
C PHE A 293 -15.00 -2.66 -2.48
N ARG A 294 -14.20 -3.66 -2.79
CA ARG A 294 -14.15 -4.34 -4.08
C ARG A 294 -14.12 -5.85 -3.94
N ASN A 295 -13.19 -6.38 -3.14
CA ASN A 295 -12.90 -7.80 -3.02
C ASN A 295 -13.85 -8.48 -2.01
N ALA A 296 -14.71 -9.37 -2.50
CA ALA A 296 -15.59 -10.17 -1.64
C ALA A 296 -14.84 -11.22 -0.81
N ASN A 297 -13.58 -11.52 -1.18
CA ASN A 297 -12.72 -12.47 -0.46
C ASN A 297 -11.97 -11.82 0.71
N TYR A 298 -12.01 -10.48 0.82
CA TYR A 298 -11.32 -9.74 1.88
C TYR A 298 -11.74 -10.24 3.26
N HIS A 299 -10.76 -10.65 4.09
CA HIS A 299 -10.96 -11.26 5.40
C HIS A 299 -11.80 -12.56 5.37
N GLN A 300 -11.83 -13.26 4.23
CA GLN A 300 -12.54 -14.53 4.08
C GLN A 300 -11.58 -15.69 3.85
N PRO A 301 -11.96 -16.93 4.20
CA PRO A 301 -11.16 -18.11 3.85
C PRO A 301 -10.94 -18.30 2.35
N THR A 302 -11.67 -17.57 1.53
CA THR A 302 -11.58 -17.60 0.05
C THR A 302 -10.54 -16.65 -0.52
N ASP A 303 -9.80 -15.90 0.30
CA ASP A 303 -8.71 -15.04 -0.16
C ASP A 303 -7.47 -15.88 -0.54
N HIS A 304 -7.55 -16.52 -1.71
CA HIS A 304 -6.56 -17.45 -2.23
C HIS A 304 -5.73 -16.88 -3.39
N PRO A 305 -4.52 -17.42 -3.65
CA PRO A 305 -3.64 -16.96 -4.73
C PRO A 305 -4.27 -16.94 -6.13
N ASN A 306 -5.25 -17.80 -6.41
CA ASN A 306 -5.93 -17.89 -7.70
C ASN A 306 -7.01 -16.82 -7.92
N THR A 307 -7.32 -15.99 -6.93
CA THR A 307 -8.25 -14.86 -7.05
C THR A 307 -7.58 -13.59 -7.55
N LEU A 308 -6.24 -13.56 -7.63
CA LEU A 308 -5.45 -12.38 -7.94
C LEU A 308 -5.16 -12.21 -9.42
N ASP A 309 -5.11 -10.96 -9.88
CA ASP A 309 -4.67 -10.53 -11.20
C ASP A 309 -3.19 -10.15 -11.19
N TYR A 310 -2.32 -11.09 -11.46
CA TYR A 310 -0.87 -10.89 -11.44
C TYR A 310 -0.35 -9.96 -12.53
N GLU A 311 -1.07 -9.83 -13.66
CA GLU A 311 -0.73 -8.87 -14.69
C GLU A 311 -0.94 -7.43 -14.20
N ARG A 312 -2.04 -7.19 -13.48
CA ARG A 312 -2.29 -5.89 -12.86
C ARG A 312 -1.39 -5.64 -11.64
N MET A 313 -1.04 -6.66 -10.86
CA MET A 313 -0.01 -6.54 -9.83
C MET A 313 1.35 -6.11 -10.42
N TYR A 314 1.73 -6.64 -11.58
CA TYR A 314 2.90 -6.18 -12.30
C TYR A 314 2.78 -4.69 -12.70
N GLN A 315 1.60 -4.24 -13.10
CA GLN A 315 1.37 -2.83 -13.41
C GLN A 315 1.43 -1.95 -12.15
N VAL A 316 1.02 -2.45 -10.99
CA VAL A 316 1.24 -1.77 -9.69
C VAL A 316 2.72 -1.65 -9.40
N TYR A 317 3.48 -2.76 -9.51
CA TYR A 317 4.94 -2.74 -9.39
C TYR A 317 5.56 -1.67 -10.30
N ARG A 318 5.19 -1.59 -11.57
CA ARG A 318 5.72 -0.60 -12.51
C ARG A 318 5.48 0.83 -12.06
N GLY A 319 4.26 1.15 -11.63
CA GLY A 319 3.91 2.50 -11.17
C GLY A 319 4.73 2.93 -9.95
N ILE A 320 4.88 2.06 -8.96
CA ILE A 320 5.69 2.35 -7.76
C ILE A 320 7.18 2.38 -8.11
N ASN A 321 7.67 1.44 -8.94
CA ASN A 321 9.07 1.44 -9.39
C ASN A 321 9.42 2.72 -10.16
N GLY A 322 8.48 3.21 -10.99
CA GLY A 322 8.60 4.50 -11.67
C GLY A 322 8.80 5.65 -10.70
N TYR A 323 7.99 5.72 -9.63
CA TYR A 323 8.18 6.72 -8.58
C TYR A 323 9.52 6.59 -7.86
N LEU A 324 9.88 5.38 -7.40
CA LEU A 324 11.12 5.15 -6.66
C LEU A 324 12.36 5.45 -7.50
N SER A 325 12.29 5.25 -8.81
CA SER A 325 13.40 5.56 -9.75
C SER A 325 13.63 7.07 -9.93
N THR A 326 12.72 7.93 -9.48
CA THR A 326 12.92 9.39 -9.50
C THR A 326 13.68 9.92 -8.28
N LEU A 327 13.90 9.09 -7.27
CA LEU A 327 14.53 9.44 -6.00
C LEU A 327 16.05 9.27 -6.04
#